data_aa351b3b34d8725f405193a4a0ff523f
#
_entry.id   aa351b3b34d8725f405193a4a0ff523f
#
_cell.length_a   1.000
_cell.length_b   1.000
_cell.length_c   1.000
_cell.angle_alpha   90.00
_cell.angle_beta   90.00
_cell.angle_gamma   90.00
#
_symmetry.space_group_name_H-M   'P 1'
#
loop_
_entity.id
_entity.type
_entity.pdbx_description
1 polymer ?
#
loop_
_entity_poly.entity_id
_entity_poly.type
_entity_poly.pdbx_seq_one_letter_code
_entity_poly.pdbx_strand_id
1 'polypeptide(L)'
;MSTNTPVPCNVLAATTLALVFGHSWCLAADPFNAKPGAWEMNVTTVTSGNPIPADVLASLTPEKRAELGASMKAREGKPESHTFQTCVTQKDLEENSMIRSDGDSKCTRKVVSKSSSKIVIEQSCPAPRASTGRASIEAKTPETLLAIIDTVQGSSGKIHVDMKGRWIAASCEGIKGEE
;
A
#
# COMPACT_ATOMS: atom_id res chain seq x y z
N MET A 1 12.60 -22.45 -2.46
CA MET A 1 11.62 -23.38 -3.05
C MET A 1 10.61 -23.72 -1.96
N SER A 2 9.52 -22.97 -1.88
CA SER A 2 8.42 -23.22 -0.93
C SER A 2 7.23 -23.74 -1.71
N THR A 3 6.91 -25.00 -1.51
CA THR A 3 5.77 -25.69 -2.11
C THR A 3 4.50 -25.32 -1.32
N ASN A 4 3.64 -24.51 -1.92
CA ASN A 4 2.28 -24.33 -1.43
C ASN A 4 1.47 -25.58 -1.74
N THR A 5 1.22 -26.39 -0.72
CA THR A 5 0.32 -27.53 -0.78
C THR A 5 -1.12 -27.05 -0.53
N PRO A 6 -2.08 -27.32 -1.40
CA PRO A 6 -3.48 -27.02 -1.12
C PRO A 6 -3.99 -27.93 0.00
N VAL A 7 -4.67 -27.36 0.97
CA VAL A 7 -5.31 -28.10 2.08
C VAL A 7 -6.51 -28.84 1.51
N PRO A 8 -6.56 -30.19 1.61
CA PRO A 8 -7.72 -30.94 1.16
C PRO A 8 -8.87 -30.80 2.15
N CYS A 9 -10.05 -30.45 1.69
CA CYS A 9 -11.31 -30.61 2.44
C CYS A 9 -11.56 -32.10 2.64
N ASN A 10 -11.23 -32.63 3.83
CA ASN A 10 -11.56 -33.99 4.19
C ASN A 10 -13.06 -34.13 4.46
N VAL A 11 -13.74 -34.86 3.60
CA VAL A 11 -15.10 -35.34 3.82
C VAL A 11 -15.03 -36.63 4.63
N LEU A 12 -15.40 -36.58 5.88
CA LEU A 12 -15.68 -37.77 6.70
C LEU A 12 -17.10 -38.26 6.35
N ALA A 13 -17.14 -39.41 5.69
CA ALA A 13 -18.38 -40.15 5.44
C ALA A 13 -18.85 -40.81 6.75
N ALA A 14 -19.99 -40.38 7.27
CA ALA A 14 -20.79 -41.14 8.22
C ALA A 14 -22.23 -41.24 7.69
N THR A 15 -22.62 -42.47 7.40
CA THR A 15 -23.94 -42.90 6.95
C THR A 15 -25.00 -42.64 8.00
N THR A 16 -25.95 -41.74 7.74
CA THR A 16 -27.38 -41.86 8.07
C THR A 16 -28.19 -40.83 7.29
N LEU A 17 -29.26 -41.33 6.75
CA LEU A 17 -30.23 -40.74 5.83
C LEU A 17 -30.91 -39.48 6.39
N ALA A 18 -30.49 -38.29 5.90
CA ALA A 18 -31.30 -37.08 5.86
C ALA A 18 -30.68 -36.15 4.82
N LEU A 19 -31.37 -36.02 3.67
CA LEU A 19 -31.06 -35.08 2.61
C LEU A 19 -31.25 -33.65 3.08
N VAL A 20 -30.19 -33.03 3.58
CA VAL A 20 -30.08 -31.58 3.66
C VAL A 20 -28.83 -31.21 2.86
N PHE A 21 -29.00 -30.76 1.62
CA PHE A 21 -27.97 -30.18 0.81
C PHE A 21 -27.48 -28.87 1.47
N GLY A 22 -26.62 -28.97 2.43
CA GLY A 22 -25.83 -27.86 2.94
C GLY A 22 -24.78 -27.48 1.90
N HIS A 23 -25.13 -26.62 0.95
CA HIS A 23 -24.16 -25.99 0.09
C HIS A 23 -23.34 -25.04 0.97
N SER A 24 -22.19 -25.51 1.45
CA SER A 24 -21.16 -24.63 1.98
C SER A 24 -20.66 -23.75 0.84
N TRP A 25 -21.24 -22.59 0.71
CA TRP A 25 -20.74 -21.56 -0.18
C TRP A 25 -19.41 -21.08 0.43
N CYS A 26 -18.31 -21.57 -0.10
CA CYS A 26 -17.01 -20.90 0.11
C CYS A 26 -17.17 -19.51 -0.52
N LEU A 27 -17.41 -18.51 0.29
CA LEU A 27 -17.32 -17.11 -0.12
C LEU A 27 -15.84 -16.83 -0.42
N ALA A 28 -15.41 -17.12 -1.65
CA ALA A 28 -14.18 -16.56 -2.15
C ALA A 28 -14.33 -15.05 -2.10
N ALA A 29 -13.45 -14.36 -1.38
CA ALA A 29 -13.45 -12.90 -1.37
C ALA A 29 -13.27 -12.42 -2.81
N ASP A 30 -14.18 -11.57 -3.29
CA ASP A 30 -14.11 -11.02 -4.63
C ASP A 30 -12.73 -10.38 -4.87
N PRO A 31 -12.11 -10.62 -6.01
CA PRO A 31 -10.83 -9.99 -6.37
C PRO A 31 -11.01 -8.47 -6.39
N PHE A 32 -9.95 -7.74 -6.10
CA PHE A 32 -9.95 -6.28 -6.19
C PHE A 32 -10.15 -5.86 -7.65
N ASN A 33 -11.14 -4.99 -7.87
CA ASN A 33 -11.64 -4.62 -9.21
C ASN A 33 -10.75 -3.58 -9.89
N ALA A 34 -9.47 -3.90 -10.12
CA ALA A 34 -8.55 -3.10 -10.90
C ALA A 34 -7.90 -3.97 -11.97
N LYS A 35 -7.65 -3.43 -13.15
CA LYS A 35 -6.97 -4.13 -14.24
C LYS A 35 -5.48 -4.25 -13.94
N PRO A 36 -4.85 -5.42 -14.20
CA PRO A 36 -3.40 -5.51 -14.28
C PRO A 36 -2.90 -4.78 -15.53
N GLY A 37 -1.65 -4.34 -15.48
CA GLY A 37 -0.99 -3.65 -16.59
C GLY A 37 -0.35 -2.34 -16.18
N ALA A 38 -0.15 -1.48 -17.14
CA ALA A 38 0.47 -0.17 -17.00
C ALA A 38 -0.50 0.88 -16.47
N TRP A 39 -0.07 1.61 -15.48
CA TRP A 39 -0.81 2.69 -14.83
C TRP A 39 -0.02 3.99 -14.83
N GLU A 40 -0.70 5.09 -15.05
CA GLU A 40 -0.20 6.44 -14.80
C GLU A 40 -0.73 6.90 -13.45
N MET A 41 0.18 7.25 -12.56
CA MET A 41 -0.12 7.67 -11.19
C MET A 41 0.21 9.15 -11.03
N ASN A 42 -0.77 9.95 -10.63
CA ASN A 42 -0.58 11.33 -10.20
C ASN A 42 -0.63 11.36 -8.66
N VAL A 43 0.45 11.80 -8.05
CA VAL A 43 0.64 11.81 -6.60
C VAL A 43 0.80 13.23 -6.12
N THR A 44 0.02 13.60 -5.11
CA THR A 44 0.16 14.87 -4.40
C THR A 44 0.48 14.58 -2.93
N THR A 45 1.60 15.10 -2.47
CA THR A 45 2.10 14.92 -1.10
C THR A 45 2.08 16.23 -0.35
N VAL A 46 1.56 16.21 0.87
CA VAL A 46 1.63 17.31 1.83
C VAL A 46 2.35 16.82 3.07
N THR A 47 3.45 17.49 3.39
CA THR A 47 4.25 17.18 4.58
C THR A 47 4.09 18.27 5.62
N SER A 48 3.92 17.89 6.89
CA SER A 48 3.87 18.83 8.02
C SER A 48 4.66 18.29 9.21
N GLY A 49 5.16 19.21 10.04
CA GLY A 49 6.04 18.89 11.14
C GLY A 49 7.42 18.40 10.66
N ASN A 50 8.07 17.58 11.47
CA ASN A 50 9.40 17.03 11.14
C ASN A 50 9.33 15.51 10.94
N PRO A 51 9.26 15.01 9.69
CA PRO A 51 9.24 13.58 9.39
C PRO A 51 10.63 12.94 9.39
N ILE A 52 11.70 13.72 9.64
CA ILE A 52 13.06 13.19 9.57
C ILE A 52 13.33 12.38 10.85
N PRO A 53 13.80 11.13 10.74
CA PRO A 53 14.15 10.31 11.88
C PRO A 53 15.25 10.96 12.73
N ALA A 54 15.16 10.77 14.05
CA ALA A 54 16.08 11.42 15.00
C ALA A 54 17.56 10.99 14.80
N ASP A 55 17.78 9.74 14.41
CA ASP A 55 19.10 9.20 14.11
C ASP A 55 19.73 9.88 12.87
N VAL A 56 18.91 10.17 11.85
CA VAL A 56 19.34 10.93 10.67
C VAL A 56 19.73 12.36 11.09
N LEU A 57 18.88 13.03 11.87
CA LEU A 57 19.18 14.39 12.37
C LEU A 57 20.44 14.42 13.23
N ALA A 58 20.65 13.38 14.05
CA ALA A 58 21.84 13.27 14.92
C ALA A 58 23.14 13.09 14.13
N SER A 59 23.07 12.46 12.94
CA SER A 59 24.23 12.24 12.08
C SER A 59 24.67 13.47 11.27
N LEU A 60 23.82 14.51 11.20
CA LEU A 60 24.11 15.74 10.46
C LEU A 60 24.95 16.73 11.28
N THR A 61 25.80 17.49 10.59
CA THR A 61 26.45 18.66 11.21
C THR A 61 25.43 19.72 11.59
N PRO A 62 25.71 20.60 12.56
CA PRO A 62 24.78 21.67 12.95
C PRO A 62 24.32 22.53 11.77
N GLU A 63 25.22 22.86 10.85
CA GLU A 63 24.93 23.67 9.66
C GLU A 63 23.96 22.95 8.72
N LYS A 64 24.22 21.67 8.39
CA LYS A 64 23.34 20.86 7.54
C LYS A 64 21.97 20.63 8.18
N ARG A 65 21.93 20.49 9.51
CA ARG A 65 20.68 20.37 10.24
C ARG A 65 19.84 21.63 10.15
N ALA A 66 20.48 22.81 10.28
CA ALA A 66 19.82 24.10 10.14
C ALA A 66 19.29 24.33 8.72
N GLU A 67 20.10 24.01 7.69
CA GLU A 67 19.69 24.09 6.28
C GLU A 67 18.51 23.17 5.97
N LEU A 68 18.58 21.92 6.41
CA LEU A 68 17.49 20.96 6.24
C LEU A 68 16.21 21.42 6.95
N GLY A 69 16.31 21.92 8.18
CA GLY A 69 15.19 22.47 8.94
C GLY A 69 14.55 23.67 8.24
N ALA A 70 15.35 24.57 7.68
CA ALA A 70 14.84 25.71 6.91
C ALA A 70 14.12 25.25 5.63
N SER A 71 14.70 24.28 4.92
CA SER A 71 14.08 23.69 3.71
C SER A 71 12.75 23.00 4.03
N MET A 72 12.69 22.21 5.10
CA MET A 72 11.45 21.56 5.55
C MET A 72 10.38 22.56 5.92
N LYS A 73 10.73 23.60 6.68
CA LYS A 73 9.82 24.69 7.03
C LYS A 73 9.29 25.45 5.81
N ALA A 74 10.12 25.66 4.80
CA ALA A 74 9.73 26.31 3.56
C ALA A 74 8.69 25.52 2.75
N ARG A 75 8.68 24.18 2.89
CA ARG A 75 7.75 23.27 2.21
C ARG A 75 6.55 22.86 3.08
N GLU A 76 6.60 23.13 4.37
CA GLU A 76 5.58 22.69 5.32
C GLU A 76 4.17 23.09 4.86
N GLY A 77 3.26 22.13 4.80
CA GLY A 77 1.88 22.31 4.39
C GLY A 77 1.67 22.61 2.90
N LYS A 78 2.73 22.68 2.10
CA LYS A 78 2.61 22.93 0.65
C LYS A 78 2.44 21.60 -0.10
N PRO A 79 1.48 21.50 -1.04
CA PRO A 79 1.34 20.32 -1.87
C PRO A 79 2.49 20.26 -2.89
N GLU A 80 3.10 19.09 -3.01
CA GLU A 80 4.06 18.74 -4.05
C GLU A 80 3.44 17.63 -4.90
N SER A 81 3.37 17.83 -6.23
CA SER A 81 2.76 16.85 -7.12
C SER A 81 3.77 16.34 -8.14
N HIS A 82 3.69 15.05 -8.44
CA HIS A 82 4.45 14.41 -9.50
C HIS A 82 3.61 13.32 -10.18
N THR A 83 3.98 12.98 -11.41
CA THR A 83 3.34 11.91 -12.18
C THR A 83 4.40 10.90 -12.58
N PHE A 84 4.07 9.62 -12.44
CA PHE A 84 4.93 8.52 -12.88
C PHE A 84 4.09 7.39 -13.45
N GLN A 85 4.75 6.46 -14.13
CA GLN A 85 4.11 5.24 -14.61
C GLN A 85 4.63 4.05 -13.80
N THR A 86 3.72 3.13 -13.52
CA THR A 86 4.04 1.88 -12.80
C THR A 86 3.34 0.70 -13.43
N CYS A 87 3.88 -0.48 -13.19
CA CYS A 87 3.26 -1.74 -13.56
C CYS A 87 2.58 -2.36 -12.37
N VAL A 88 1.28 -2.60 -12.47
CA VAL A 88 0.49 -3.36 -11.48
C VAL A 88 0.27 -4.76 -12.07
N THR A 89 0.82 -5.77 -11.43
CA THR A 89 0.66 -7.16 -11.86
C THR A 89 -0.58 -7.79 -11.24
N GLN A 90 -1.03 -8.91 -11.81
CA GLN A 90 -2.10 -9.71 -11.22
C GLN A 90 -1.74 -10.13 -9.78
N LYS A 91 -0.49 -10.48 -9.54
CA LYS A 91 0.02 -10.83 -8.21
C LYS A 91 -0.08 -9.67 -7.23
N ASP A 92 0.22 -8.44 -7.65
CA ASP A 92 0.09 -7.26 -6.78
C ASP A 92 -1.36 -7.04 -6.33
N LEU A 93 -2.33 -7.32 -7.21
CA LEU A 93 -3.76 -7.23 -6.89
C LEU A 93 -4.19 -8.32 -5.90
N GLU A 94 -3.70 -9.55 -6.06
CA GLU A 94 -4.01 -10.68 -5.19
C GLU A 94 -3.38 -10.53 -3.81
N GLU A 95 -2.12 -10.11 -3.75
CA GLU A 95 -1.35 -9.91 -2.51
C GLU A 95 -1.62 -8.55 -1.84
N ASN A 96 -2.40 -7.67 -2.48
CA ASN A 96 -2.65 -6.30 -2.04
C ASN A 96 -1.34 -5.49 -1.86
N SER A 97 -0.36 -5.74 -2.74
CA SER A 97 0.98 -5.15 -2.70
C SER A 97 1.15 -3.95 -3.65
N MET A 98 0.05 -3.39 -4.16
CA MET A 98 0.05 -2.23 -5.05
C MET A 98 0.73 -0.99 -4.44
N ILE A 99 0.67 -0.84 -3.13
CA ILE A 99 1.44 0.16 -2.39
C ILE A 99 2.57 -0.60 -1.71
N ARG A 100 3.75 -0.53 -2.29
CA ARG A 100 4.96 -1.10 -1.68
C ARG A 100 5.46 -0.13 -0.62
N SER A 101 5.84 -0.66 0.53
CA SER A 101 6.70 0.05 1.46
C SER A 101 8.14 -0.26 1.06
N ASP A 102 8.90 0.75 0.74
CA ASP A 102 10.30 0.60 0.38
C ASP A 102 11.06 -0.17 1.47
N GLY A 103 11.31 -1.45 1.18
CA GLY A 103 12.44 -2.23 1.67
C GLY A 103 12.67 -2.41 3.17
N ASP A 104 11.89 -1.85 4.08
CA ASP A 104 12.11 -2.11 5.50
C ASP A 104 11.36 -3.39 5.95
N SER A 105 12.10 -4.50 5.90
CA SER A 105 11.61 -5.83 6.28
C SER A 105 11.11 -5.94 7.73
N LYS A 106 11.27 -4.89 8.54
CA LYS A 106 10.84 -4.84 9.95
C LYS A 106 9.45 -4.24 10.13
N CYS A 107 8.90 -3.60 9.10
CA CYS A 107 7.56 -3.05 9.17
C CYS A 107 6.50 -4.15 9.17
N THR A 108 5.50 -4.02 10.02
CA THR A 108 4.31 -4.87 9.98
C THR A 108 3.21 -4.21 9.16
N ARG A 109 2.53 -4.99 8.35
CA ARG A 109 1.44 -4.55 7.49
C ARG A 109 0.20 -5.41 7.72
N LYS A 110 -0.95 -4.78 7.88
CA LYS A 110 -2.21 -5.45 8.13
C LYS A 110 -3.30 -4.91 7.21
N VAL A 111 -3.95 -5.78 6.46
CA VAL A 111 -5.21 -5.45 5.77
C VAL A 111 -6.31 -5.44 6.82
N VAL A 112 -6.91 -4.28 7.09
CA VAL A 112 -7.98 -4.12 8.10
C VAL A 112 -9.36 -4.23 7.48
N SER A 113 -9.48 -3.97 6.19
CA SER A 113 -10.74 -4.13 5.45
C SER A 113 -10.44 -4.35 3.97
N LYS A 114 -11.19 -5.25 3.33
CA LYS A 114 -11.09 -5.55 1.91
C LYS A 114 -12.48 -5.83 1.33
N SER A 115 -12.75 -5.21 0.19
CA SER A 115 -13.85 -5.53 -0.72
C SER A 115 -13.33 -5.53 -2.15
N SER A 116 -14.16 -5.84 -3.14
CA SER A 116 -13.80 -5.73 -4.55
C SER A 116 -13.44 -4.31 -4.98
N SER A 117 -13.96 -3.29 -4.32
CA SER A 117 -13.74 -1.88 -4.70
C SER A 117 -12.86 -1.10 -3.74
N LYS A 118 -12.55 -1.62 -2.54
CA LYS A 118 -11.80 -0.87 -1.53
C LYS A 118 -10.96 -1.77 -0.66
N ILE A 119 -9.71 -1.33 -0.43
CA ILE A 119 -8.78 -1.97 0.50
C ILE A 119 -8.29 -0.91 1.49
N VAL A 120 -8.27 -1.26 2.77
CA VAL A 120 -7.68 -0.42 3.81
C VAL A 120 -6.57 -1.19 4.49
N ILE A 121 -5.40 -0.57 4.58
CA ILE A 121 -4.17 -1.16 5.10
C ILE A 121 -3.65 -0.28 6.22
N GLU A 122 -3.20 -0.89 7.29
CA GLU A 122 -2.42 -0.25 8.34
C GLU A 122 -1.00 -0.78 8.31
N GLN A 123 -0.03 0.12 8.51
CA GLN A 123 1.38 -0.19 8.58
C GLN A 123 1.98 0.39 9.84
N SER A 124 2.89 -0.35 10.46
CA SER A 124 3.68 0.11 11.59
C SER A 124 5.12 -0.33 11.43
N CYS A 125 6.03 0.59 11.53
CA CYS A 125 7.46 0.38 11.47
C CYS A 125 8.09 0.69 12.82
N PRO A 126 9.01 -0.16 13.33
CA PRO A 126 9.69 0.07 14.61
C PRO A 126 10.80 1.12 14.48
N ALA A 127 11.34 1.52 15.64
CA ALA A 127 12.56 2.32 15.69
C ALA A 127 13.73 1.62 14.92
N PRO A 128 14.71 2.39 14.39
CA PRO A 128 14.89 3.85 14.55
C PRO A 128 13.99 4.72 13.66
N ARG A 129 13.37 4.16 12.63
CA ARG A 129 12.46 4.86 11.70
C ARG A 129 11.00 4.63 12.06
N ALA A 130 10.67 4.78 13.34
CA ALA A 130 9.32 4.54 13.81
C ALA A 130 8.30 5.37 13.01
N SER A 131 7.33 4.67 12.43
CA SER A 131 6.22 5.29 11.72
C SER A 131 4.97 4.44 11.82
N THR A 132 3.83 5.08 11.74
CA THR A 132 2.53 4.41 11.59
C THR A 132 1.80 5.05 10.43
N GLY A 133 1.14 4.24 9.63
CA GLY A 133 0.42 4.73 8.46
C GLY A 133 -0.88 3.97 8.23
N ARG A 134 -1.79 4.64 7.55
CA ARG A 134 -3.03 4.07 7.05
C ARG A 134 -3.19 4.42 5.58
N ALA A 135 -3.40 3.43 4.75
CA ALA A 135 -3.68 3.58 3.34
C ALA A 135 -5.10 3.11 3.04
N SER A 136 -5.84 3.89 2.25
CA SER A 136 -7.13 3.52 1.70
C SER A 136 -7.04 3.58 0.18
N ILE A 137 -7.21 2.45 -0.49
CA ILE A 137 -7.15 2.31 -1.95
C ILE A 137 -8.55 1.98 -2.44
N GLU A 138 -9.05 2.70 -3.40
CA GLU A 138 -10.38 2.53 -3.97
C GLU A 138 -10.32 2.41 -5.49
N ALA A 139 -10.82 1.29 -6.04
CA ALA A 139 -11.08 1.12 -7.45
C ALA A 139 -12.44 1.74 -7.79
N LYS A 140 -12.46 2.95 -8.30
CA LYS A 140 -13.69 3.62 -8.75
C LYS A 140 -14.28 2.93 -9.98
N THR A 141 -13.41 2.45 -10.84
CA THR A 141 -13.67 1.58 -11.99
C THR A 141 -12.49 0.63 -12.15
N PRO A 142 -12.56 -0.40 -13.01
CA PRO A 142 -11.39 -1.23 -13.29
C PRO A 142 -10.16 -0.47 -13.83
N GLU A 143 -10.34 0.75 -14.31
CA GLU A 143 -9.33 1.60 -14.95
C GLU A 143 -8.98 2.86 -14.13
N THR A 144 -9.58 3.04 -12.96
CA THR A 144 -9.40 4.25 -12.15
C THR A 144 -9.22 3.90 -10.68
N LEU A 145 -8.09 4.32 -10.12
CA LEU A 145 -7.75 4.15 -8.71
C LEU A 145 -7.68 5.50 -8.00
N LEU A 146 -8.14 5.51 -6.77
CA LEU A 146 -7.86 6.58 -5.81
C LEU A 146 -7.17 5.96 -4.61
N ALA A 147 -6.12 6.58 -4.09
CA ALA A 147 -5.56 6.19 -2.82
C ALA A 147 -5.30 7.41 -1.94
N ILE A 148 -5.54 7.25 -0.66
CA ILE A 148 -5.20 8.21 0.38
C ILE A 148 -4.31 7.49 1.37
N ILE A 149 -3.16 8.08 1.65
CA ILE A 149 -2.18 7.53 2.59
C ILE A 149 -1.85 8.60 3.63
N ASP A 150 -2.13 8.29 4.88
CA ASP A 150 -1.75 9.11 6.03
C ASP A 150 -0.66 8.41 6.80
N THR A 151 0.46 9.07 7.02
CA THR A 151 1.60 8.53 7.78
C THR A 151 2.02 9.51 8.86
N VAL A 152 2.27 8.99 10.05
CA VAL A 152 2.94 9.69 11.15
C VAL A 152 4.33 9.10 11.28
N GLN A 153 5.35 9.95 11.22
CA GLN A 153 6.75 9.55 11.28
C GLN A 153 7.47 10.31 12.40
N GLY A 154 8.19 9.58 13.22
CA GLY A 154 8.83 10.14 14.41
C GLY A 154 7.82 10.68 15.41
N SER A 155 8.17 11.78 16.09
CA SER A 155 7.33 12.38 17.15
C SER A 155 6.30 13.40 16.63
N SER A 156 6.49 13.95 15.42
CA SER A 156 5.66 15.08 14.95
C SER A 156 5.50 15.17 13.45
N GLY A 157 6.20 14.36 12.68
CA GLY A 157 6.10 14.37 11.21
C GLY A 157 4.78 13.74 10.74
N LYS A 158 4.08 14.44 9.85
CA LYS A 158 2.88 13.91 9.17
C LYS A 158 3.07 14.03 7.68
N ILE A 159 2.72 12.98 6.97
CA ILE A 159 2.74 12.93 5.51
C ILE A 159 1.36 12.49 5.06
N HIS A 160 0.72 13.32 4.27
CA HIS A 160 -0.54 13.03 3.61
C HIS A 160 -0.30 12.90 2.12
N VAL A 161 -0.76 11.81 1.52
CA VAL A 161 -0.61 11.52 0.10
C VAL A 161 -1.97 11.26 -0.51
N ASP A 162 -2.32 12.06 -1.50
CA ASP A 162 -3.42 11.79 -2.43
C ASP A 162 -2.83 11.21 -3.72
N MET A 163 -3.38 10.09 -4.17
CA MET A 163 -2.94 9.43 -5.40
C MET A 163 -4.12 9.14 -6.30
N LYS A 164 -3.99 9.48 -7.57
CA LYS A 164 -4.96 9.18 -8.63
C LYS A 164 -4.29 8.32 -9.68
N GLY A 165 -4.81 7.12 -9.92
CA GLY A 165 -4.31 6.20 -10.92
C GLY A 165 -5.25 6.09 -12.11
N ARG A 166 -4.68 6.08 -13.30
CA ARG A 166 -5.38 5.80 -14.57
C ARG A 166 -4.66 4.67 -15.28
N TRP A 167 -5.41 3.62 -15.62
CA TRP A 167 -4.89 2.53 -16.43
C TRP A 167 -4.60 3.02 -17.86
N ILE A 168 -3.47 2.63 -18.43
CA ILE A 168 -3.03 3.09 -19.75
C ILE A 168 -2.85 1.95 -20.75
N ALA A 169 -2.39 0.77 -20.31
CA ALA A 169 -2.21 -0.37 -21.21
C ALA A 169 -2.20 -1.71 -20.44
N ALA A 170 -2.51 -2.79 -21.15
CA ALA A 170 -2.40 -4.16 -20.60
C ALA A 170 -0.94 -4.62 -20.48
N SER A 171 -0.06 -4.12 -21.34
CA SER A 171 1.38 -4.42 -21.30
C SER A 171 2.11 -3.42 -20.42
N CYS A 172 3.07 -3.92 -19.66
CA CYS A 172 4.02 -3.12 -18.89
C CYS A 172 5.34 -2.85 -19.65
N GLU A 173 5.37 -3.15 -20.94
CA GLU A 173 6.57 -2.98 -21.75
C GLU A 173 7.02 -1.51 -21.78
N GLY A 174 8.30 -1.26 -21.51
CA GLY A 174 8.85 0.09 -21.45
C GLY A 174 8.65 0.83 -20.14
N ILE A 175 7.86 0.30 -19.21
CA ILE A 175 7.74 0.86 -17.87
C ILE A 175 8.88 0.33 -17.02
N LYS A 176 9.82 1.21 -16.65
CA LYS A 176 10.85 0.89 -15.68
C LYS A 176 10.15 0.79 -14.32
N GLY A 177 10.08 -0.41 -13.74
CA GLY A 177 9.75 -0.54 -12.32
C GLY A 177 10.73 0.32 -11.53
N GLU A 178 10.28 1.03 -10.52
CA GLU A 178 11.18 1.61 -9.52
C GLU A 178 11.86 0.41 -8.84
N GLU A 179 13.17 0.22 -9.13
CA GLU A 179 14.05 -0.72 -8.45
C GLU A 179 14.48 -0.15 -7.10
#